data_f978921a33da4447c65153bbcd08d610
#
_entry.id   f978921a33da4447c65153bbcd08d610
#
_cell.length_a   1.000
_cell.length_b   1.000
_cell.length_c   1.000
_cell.angle_alpha   90.00
_cell.angle_beta   90.00
_cell.angle_gamma   90.00
#
_symmetry.space_group_name_H-M   'P 1'
#
loop_
_entity.id
_entity.type
_entity.pdbx_description
1 polymer ?
#
loop_
_entity_poly.entity_id
_entity_poly.type
_entity_poly.pdbx_seq_one_letter_code
_entity_poly.pdbx_strand_id
1 'polypeptide(L)' 'MIDVKQTETFLKWEQKLKDRRAKAVIAARIFRLSNGLFGDVEPVGQGISELKIHYGPGYRVYFKQQGN' A
#
# COMPACT_ATOMS: atom_id res chain seq x y z
N MET A 1 10.65 -8.35 9.12
CA MET A 1 9.49 -8.28 8.20
C MET A 1 8.56 -7.16 8.60
N ILE A 2 8.07 -6.42 7.64
CA ILE A 2 7.12 -5.35 7.89
C ILE A 2 5.71 -5.92 7.85
N ASP A 3 4.94 -5.63 8.87
CA ASP A 3 3.57 -6.09 8.97
C ASP A 3 2.65 -5.00 8.41
N VAL A 4 2.18 -5.20 7.18
CA VAL A 4 1.27 -4.28 6.53
C VAL A 4 -0.16 -4.70 6.82
N LYS A 5 -0.84 -3.90 7.64
CA LYS A 5 -2.21 -4.21 8.01
C LYS A 5 -3.16 -3.45 7.10
N GLN A 6 -4.04 -4.20 6.46
CA GLN A 6 -5.06 -3.63 5.60
C GLN A 6 -6.34 -3.41 6.40
N THR A 7 -6.87 -2.20 6.35
CA THR A 7 -8.11 -1.89 7.03
C THR A 7 -9.29 -2.49 6.27
N GLU A 8 -10.40 -2.66 6.97
CA GLU A 8 -11.64 -3.11 6.32
C GLU A 8 -12.08 -2.14 5.22
N THR A 9 -11.91 -0.84 5.46
CA THR A 9 -12.23 0.17 4.47
C THR A 9 -11.38 0.00 3.21
N PHE A 10 -10.08 -0.28 3.38
CA PHE A 10 -9.19 -0.51 2.25
C PHE A 10 -9.62 -1.74 1.46
N LEU A 11 -9.94 -2.84 2.14
CA LEU A 11 -10.35 -4.07 1.47
C LEU A 11 -11.62 -3.88 0.66
N LYS A 12 -12.58 -3.14 1.20
CA LYS A 12 -13.82 -2.84 0.48
C LYS A 12 -13.55 -1.98 -0.75
N TRP A 13 -12.69 -0.99 -0.61
CA TRP A 13 -12.31 -0.13 -1.73
C TRP A 13 -11.62 -0.94 -2.82
N GLU A 14 -10.69 -1.82 -2.44
CA GLU A 14 -9.97 -2.66 -3.39
C GLU A 14 -10.91 -3.57 -4.15
N GLN A 15 -11.90 -4.14 -3.48
CA GLN A 15 -12.88 -5.01 -4.12
C GLN A 15 -13.74 -4.28 -5.14
N LYS A 16 -13.99 -2.99 -4.92
CA LYS A 16 -14.78 -2.17 -5.84
C LYS A 16 -13.96 -1.64 -7.01
N LEU A 17 -12.65 -1.74 -6.93
CA LEU A 17 -11.77 -1.24 -7.98
C LEU A 17 -11.94 -2.10 -9.24
N LYS A 18 -12.38 -1.47 -10.33
CA LYS A 18 -12.70 -2.20 -11.56
C LYS A 18 -11.49 -2.54 -12.41
N ASP A 19 -10.42 -1.76 -12.30
CA ASP A 19 -9.21 -1.95 -13.09
C ASP A 19 -8.40 -3.12 -12.52
N ARG A 20 -8.39 -4.24 -13.24
CA ARG A 20 -7.68 -5.44 -12.83
C ARG A 20 -6.17 -5.24 -12.75
N ARG A 21 -5.62 -4.45 -13.67
CA ARG A 21 -4.19 -4.15 -13.65
C ARG A 21 -3.82 -3.32 -12.43
N ALA A 22 -4.66 -2.35 -12.10
CA ALA A 22 -4.46 -1.54 -10.91
C ALA A 22 -4.44 -2.43 -9.66
N LYS A 23 -5.38 -3.36 -9.56
CA LYS A 23 -5.42 -4.31 -8.44
C LYS A 23 -4.12 -5.10 -8.35
N ALA A 24 -3.64 -5.60 -9.48
CA ALA A 24 -2.42 -6.41 -9.50
C ALA A 24 -1.20 -5.57 -9.12
N VAL A 25 -1.12 -4.34 -9.62
CA VAL A 25 -0.01 -3.44 -9.28
C VAL A 25 -0.02 -3.10 -7.80
N ILE A 26 -1.19 -2.76 -7.26
CA ILE A 26 -1.32 -2.43 -5.83
C ILE A 26 -0.93 -3.62 -4.97
N ALA A 27 -1.44 -4.81 -5.29
CA ALA A 27 -1.13 -6.03 -4.54
C ALA A 27 0.37 -6.34 -4.58
N ALA A 28 1.00 -6.20 -5.75
CA ALA A 28 2.42 -6.45 -5.91
C ALA A 28 3.26 -5.48 -5.08
N ARG A 29 2.87 -4.20 -5.03
CA ARG A 29 3.59 -3.19 -4.26
C ARG A 29 3.43 -3.42 -2.76
N ILE A 30 2.24 -3.80 -2.32
CA ILE A 30 2.02 -4.14 -0.91
C ILE A 30 2.85 -5.36 -0.53
N PHE A 31 2.91 -6.36 -1.41
CA PHE A 31 3.73 -7.55 -1.17
C PHE A 31 5.21 -7.19 -1.04
N ARG A 32 5.71 -6.35 -1.94
CA ARG A 32 7.10 -5.89 -1.84
C ARG A 32 7.35 -5.13 -0.55
N LEU A 33 6.42 -4.26 -0.18
CA LEU A 33 6.52 -3.48 1.04
C LEU A 33 6.64 -4.39 2.26
N SER A 34 5.84 -5.45 2.32
CA SER A 34 5.88 -6.39 3.45
C SER A 34 7.20 -7.16 3.51
N ASN A 35 7.95 -7.20 2.42
CA ASN A 35 9.27 -7.83 2.36
C ASN A 35 10.42 -6.82 2.46
N GLY A 36 10.13 -5.58 2.85
CA GLY A 36 11.15 -4.57 3.05
C GLY A 36 11.59 -3.83 1.79
N LEU A 37 10.92 -4.05 0.67
CA LEU A 37 11.23 -3.39 -0.60
C LEU A 37 10.27 -2.20 -0.77
N PHE A 38 10.65 -1.06 -0.21
CA PHE A 38 9.73 0.05 -0.01
C PHE A 38 9.29 0.77 -1.29
N GLY A 39 10.21 1.00 -2.22
CA GLY A 39 9.88 1.80 -3.37
C GLY A 39 9.69 3.27 -2.98
N ASP A 40 8.62 3.89 -3.51
CA ASP A 40 8.34 5.31 -3.27
C ASP A 40 7.49 5.49 -2.03
N VAL A 41 8.14 5.62 -0.88
CA VAL A 41 7.50 5.71 0.44
C VAL A 41 7.94 7.00 1.13
N GLU A 42 6.99 7.71 1.73
CA GLU A 42 7.26 8.91 2.52
C GLU A 42 6.55 8.83 3.86
N PRO A 43 7.23 9.22 4.95
CA PRO A 43 6.54 9.35 6.23
C PRO A 43 5.63 10.58 6.21
N VAL A 44 4.41 10.41 6.74
CA VAL A 44 3.43 11.50 6.80
C VAL A 44 3.11 11.91 8.23
N GLY A 45 3.82 11.36 9.20
CA GLY A 45 3.68 11.71 10.62
C GLY A 45 2.97 10.65 11.42
N GLN A 46 3.09 10.73 12.73
CA GLN A 46 2.42 9.85 13.70
C GLN A 46 2.68 8.35 13.44
N GLY A 47 3.87 8.03 12.91
CA GLY A 47 4.23 6.66 12.62
C GLY A 47 3.59 6.07 11.37
N ILE A 48 2.90 6.89 10.61
CA ILE A 48 2.25 6.48 9.38
C ILE A 48 3.10 6.88 8.18
N SER A 49 3.20 5.99 7.21
CA SER A 49 3.90 6.25 5.96
C SER A 49 2.95 6.05 4.79
N GLU A 50 3.29 6.68 3.67
CA GLU A 50 2.50 6.68 2.47
C GLU A 50 3.29 6.00 1.36
N LEU A 51 2.72 4.95 0.78
CA LEU A 51 3.27 4.28 -0.41
C LEU A 51 2.59 4.87 -1.64
N LYS A 52 3.38 5.48 -2.52
CA LYS A 52 2.87 6.06 -3.75
C LYS A 52 3.01 5.06 -4.89
N ILE A 53 1.93 4.80 -5.58
CA ILE A 53 1.89 3.88 -6.70
C ILE A 53 1.57 4.67 -7.96
N HIS A 54 2.59 4.81 -8.83
CA HIS A 54 2.51 5.62 -10.04
C HIS A 54 1.98 4.77 -11.19
N TYR A 55 0.68 4.52 -11.15
CA TYR A 55 0.00 3.74 -12.17
C TYR A 55 -1.40 4.35 -12.41
N GLY A 56 -1.76 4.56 -13.66
CA GLY A 56 -3.05 5.16 -14.00
C GLY A 56 -3.22 6.53 -13.36
N PRO A 57 -4.33 6.75 -12.64
CA PRO A 57 -4.56 8.03 -11.97
C PRO A 57 -3.67 8.25 -10.75
N GLY A 58 -2.90 7.25 -10.37
CA GLY A 58 -2.10 7.30 -9.15
C GLY A 58 -2.86 6.80 -7.94
N TYR A 59 -2.20 5.99 -7.14
CA TYR A 59 -2.81 5.43 -5.92
C TYR A 59 -1.88 5.65 -4.75
N ARG A 60 -2.45 5.75 -3.56
CA ARG A 60 -1.69 5.92 -2.33
C ARG A 60 -2.20 4.93 -1.30
N VAL A 61 -1.26 4.24 -0.67
CA VAL A 61 -1.56 3.27 0.38
C VAL A 61 -0.88 3.75 1.65
N TYR A 62 -1.65 3.93 2.71
CA TYR A 62 -1.10 4.34 4.00
C TYR A 62 -0.89 3.11 4.87
N PHE A 63 0.25 3.08 5.52
CA PHE A 63 0.57 1.93 6.36
C PHE A 63 1.36 2.38 7.58
N LYS A 64 1.34 1.53 8.59
CA LYS A 64 2.12 1.74 9.80
C LYS A 64 3.12 0.61 9.93
N GLN A 65 4.37 0.96 10.06
CA GLN A 65 5.43 -0.02 10.24
C GLN A 65 5.45 -0.44 11.70
N GLN A 66 5.30 -1.73 11.97
CA GLN A 66 5.30 -2.27 13.31
C GLN A 66 6.44 -3.26 13.48
N GLY A 67 7.03 -3.22 14.66
CA GLY A 67 8.13 -4.10 15.00
C GLY A 67 9.41 -3.74 14.26
N ASN A 68 10.25 -4.72 14.14
CA ASN A 68 11.61 -4.52 13.59
C ASN A 68 11.72 -5.06 12.18
#